data_3aa36b2f8838672dcfe7167886216108
#
_entry.id   3aa36b2f8838672dcfe7167886216108
#
_cell.length_a   1.000
_cell.length_b   1.000
_cell.length_c   1.000
_cell.angle_alpha   90.00
_cell.angle_beta   90.00
_cell.angle_gamma   90.00
#
_symmetry.space_group_name_H-M   'P 1'
#
loop_
_entity.id
_entity.type
_entity.pdbx_description
1 polymer ?
#
loop_
_entity_poly.entity_id
_entity_poly.type
_entity_poly.pdbx_seq_one_letter_code
_entity_poly.pdbx_strand_id
1 'polypeptide(L)'
;MKISRRSFLASLSLLPAVLARAQSQVPANKNVKWAVSLNLWGYFPGTKITDILDVMRDTGFPGIRLTGFPGFLNKYSITQAQLHTELSKRGLSAVTISWNSLSVDPAMRQQTLDNARDAMKFLADFGANHLVVFSPGLNRGGTAAPGAFEEMCKRCNEIGELAGTMGFTAGLHNHMGQMVQTREQIDQFMAAVDPKLFGFSPDTAHLHLAGCDVVGMIDKYKSRIKFLDYKDAKLPAAAPAPAAAPAAAANGTAAGTAAARPAGGGGFIQNIYDLGDGEVDFPGCHRVLKGMGYKGWICVDLDIARLGPMADYKRCGAYVVNKLEPIYL
;
A
#
# COMPACT_ATOMS: atom_id res chain seq x y z
N MET A 1 57.13 23.62 -17.67
CA MET A 1 56.57 22.26 -17.82
C MET A 1 55.17 22.42 -18.39
N LYS A 2 54.99 22.11 -19.70
CA LYS A 2 53.69 22.30 -20.39
C LYS A 2 52.85 21.01 -20.20
N ILE A 3 51.79 21.08 -19.41
CA ILE A 3 50.84 19.97 -19.27
C ILE A 3 50.01 19.92 -20.54
N SER A 4 50.05 18.75 -21.21
CA SER A 4 49.34 18.54 -22.47
C SER A 4 47.83 18.48 -22.24
N ARG A 5 47.05 19.10 -23.14
CA ARG A 5 45.56 19.08 -23.14
C ARG A 5 44.94 17.66 -23.15
N ARG A 6 45.70 16.66 -23.56
CA ARG A 6 45.23 15.26 -23.55
C ARG A 6 45.22 14.61 -22.18
N SER A 7 46.07 15.05 -21.24
CA SER A 7 46.10 14.52 -19.86
C SER A 7 44.98 15.09 -18.98
N PHE A 8 44.39 16.24 -19.35
CA PHE A 8 43.29 16.87 -18.59
C PHE A 8 41.93 16.26 -18.97
N LEU A 9 41.76 15.77 -20.20
CA LEU A 9 40.51 15.13 -20.65
C LEU A 9 40.38 13.67 -20.19
N ALA A 10 41.48 13.00 -19.88
CA ALA A 10 41.46 11.64 -19.36
C ALA A 10 41.06 11.55 -17.87
N SER A 11 41.20 12.63 -17.10
CA SER A 11 40.83 12.66 -15.68
C SER A 11 39.36 13.08 -15.44
N LEU A 12 38.67 13.62 -16.47
CA LEU A 12 37.25 14.00 -16.36
C LEU A 12 36.30 12.89 -16.75
N SER A 13 36.76 11.83 -17.40
CA SER A 13 35.92 10.70 -17.81
C SER A 13 35.74 9.60 -16.73
N LEU A 14 36.47 9.69 -15.62
CA LEU A 14 36.33 8.74 -14.50
C LEU A 14 35.39 9.22 -13.38
N LEU A 15 35.03 10.51 -13.36
CA LEU A 15 34.14 11.06 -12.33
C LEU A 15 32.67 10.64 -12.47
N PRO A 16 32.07 10.47 -13.65
CA PRO A 16 30.66 10.05 -13.71
C PRO A 16 30.42 8.60 -13.31
N ALA A 17 31.40 7.71 -13.44
CA ALA A 17 31.26 6.30 -13.08
C ALA A 17 31.34 6.03 -11.57
N VAL A 18 32.01 6.90 -10.82
CA VAL A 18 32.14 6.78 -9.35
C VAL A 18 30.96 7.46 -8.64
N LEU A 19 30.40 8.53 -9.22
CA LEU A 19 29.21 9.20 -8.67
C LEU A 19 27.91 8.44 -8.97
N ALA A 20 27.87 7.59 -10.01
CA ALA A 20 26.71 6.73 -10.29
C ALA A 20 26.59 5.53 -9.34
N ARG A 21 27.57 5.27 -8.49
CA ARG A 21 27.59 4.11 -7.59
C ARG A 21 27.18 4.38 -6.15
N ALA A 22 26.79 5.60 -5.82
CA ALA A 22 26.32 5.98 -4.48
C ALA A 22 24.81 6.27 -4.45
N GLN A 23 24.01 5.58 -5.27
CA GLN A 23 22.59 5.47 -4.99
C GLN A 23 22.45 4.48 -3.84
N SER A 24 22.07 4.99 -2.68
CA SER A 24 21.73 4.15 -1.52
C SER A 24 20.56 3.25 -1.93
N GLN A 25 20.88 2.05 -2.37
CA GLN A 25 19.84 1.01 -2.50
C GLN A 25 19.26 0.82 -1.11
N VAL A 26 17.94 0.84 -1.01
CA VAL A 26 17.26 0.42 0.20
C VAL A 26 17.64 -1.06 0.42
N PRO A 27 18.40 -1.41 1.47
CA PRO A 27 18.93 -2.74 1.61
C PRO A 27 17.78 -3.72 1.82
N ALA A 28 17.82 -4.86 1.12
CA ALA A 28 17.05 -6.02 1.52
C ALA A 28 17.90 -6.79 2.54
N ASN A 29 17.52 -6.79 3.80
CA ASN A 29 18.12 -7.72 4.76
C ASN A 29 17.60 -9.15 4.52
N LYS A 30 18.13 -10.13 5.23
CA LYS A 30 17.74 -11.54 5.07
C LYS A 30 16.26 -11.82 5.43
N ASN A 31 15.62 -10.93 6.17
CA ASN A 31 14.28 -11.11 6.71
C ASN A 31 13.27 -10.18 6.05
N VAL A 32 13.54 -8.87 6.02
CA VAL A 32 12.64 -7.87 5.48
C VAL A 32 13.12 -7.43 4.12
N LYS A 33 12.21 -7.46 3.14
CA LYS A 33 12.39 -6.90 1.81
C LYS A 33 11.44 -5.73 1.65
N TRP A 34 11.90 -4.70 0.97
CA TRP A 34 11.13 -3.47 0.81
C TRP A 34 10.55 -3.33 -0.58
N ALA A 35 9.31 -2.90 -0.64
CA ALA A 35 8.62 -2.59 -1.88
C ALA A 35 8.01 -1.18 -1.82
N VAL A 36 7.61 -0.67 -2.97
CA VAL A 36 6.80 0.54 -3.10
C VAL A 36 5.53 0.24 -3.88
N SER A 37 4.47 0.96 -3.57
CA SER A 37 3.19 0.83 -4.25
C SER A 37 3.16 1.67 -5.54
N LEU A 38 2.42 1.21 -6.55
CA LEU A 38 2.08 2.03 -7.72
C LEU A 38 0.83 2.90 -7.50
N ASN A 39 0.25 2.91 -6.31
CA ASN A 39 -1.01 3.61 -6.04
C ASN A 39 -0.92 5.11 -6.36
N LEU A 40 0.15 5.75 -5.93
CA LEU A 40 0.45 7.15 -6.18
C LEU A 40 0.32 7.57 -7.65
N TRP A 41 0.68 6.69 -8.58
CA TRP A 41 0.66 6.97 -10.01
C TRP A 41 -0.76 7.08 -10.60
N GLY A 42 -1.79 6.79 -9.81
CA GLY A 42 -3.18 7.09 -10.14
C GLY A 42 -3.43 8.59 -10.33
N TYR A 43 -2.65 9.44 -9.67
CA TYR A 43 -2.74 10.90 -9.74
C TYR A 43 -1.90 11.52 -10.88
N PHE A 44 -1.17 10.71 -11.63
CA PHE A 44 -0.34 11.14 -12.76
C PHE A 44 -0.79 10.44 -14.05
N PRO A 45 -2.02 10.74 -14.54
CA PRO A 45 -2.56 10.08 -15.73
C PRO A 45 -1.69 10.36 -16.96
N GLY A 46 -1.57 9.36 -17.84
CA GLY A 46 -0.79 9.47 -19.06
C GLY A 46 0.72 9.19 -18.90
N THR A 47 1.22 8.99 -17.67
CA THR A 47 2.60 8.57 -17.46
C THR A 47 2.81 7.15 -18.02
N LYS A 48 3.85 6.96 -18.83
CA LYS A 48 4.18 5.64 -19.37
C LYS A 48 4.68 4.72 -18.27
N ILE A 49 4.35 3.43 -18.36
CA ILE A 49 4.80 2.45 -17.37
C ILE A 49 6.33 2.38 -17.28
N THR A 50 7.05 2.54 -18.40
CA THR A 50 8.52 2.56 -18.42
C THR A 50 9.09 3.69 -17.58
N ASP A 51 8.49 4.89 -17.66
CA ASP A 51 8.94 6.07 -16.91
C ASP A 51 8.65 5.88 -15.40
N ILE A 52 7.49 5.28 -15.08
CA ILE A 52 7.14 4.89 -13.71
C ILE A 52 8.19 3.91 -13.15
N LEU A 53 8.50 2.86 -13.91
CA LEU A 53 9.47 1.85 -13.48
C LEU A 53 10.90 2.40 -13.37
N ASP A 54 11.28 3.38 -14.19
CA ASP A 54 12.56 4.09 -14.06
C ASP A 54 12.61 4.87 -12.74
N VAL A 55 11.55 5.62 -12.40
CA VAL A 55 11.43 6.28 -11.10
C VAL A 55 11.54 5.27 -9.96
N MET A 56 10.80 4.14 -10.03
CA MET A 56 10.84 3.12 -8.98
C MET A 56 12.25 2.54 -8.79
N ARG A 57 12.95 2.19 -9.89
CA ARG A 57 14.35 1.77 -9.84
C ARG A 57 15.23 2.80 -9.14
N ASP A 58 15.07 4.07 -9.50
CA ASP A 58 15.92 5.17 -9.00
C ASP A 58 15.62 5.57 -7.55
N THR A 59 14.50 5.09 -6.99
CA THR A 59 14.21 5.20 -5.55
C THR A 59 15.03 4.22 -4.71
N GLY A 60 15.55 3.15 -5.31
CA GLY A 60 16.34 2.11 -4.65
C GLY A 60 15.53 0.96 -4.06
N PHE A 61 14.20 0.99 -4.13
CA PHE A 61 13.35 -0.11 -3.66
C PHE A 61 13.36 -1.27 -4.66
N PRO A 62 13.62 -2.53 -4.22
CA PRO A 62 13.69 -3.68 -5.13
C PRO A 62 12.33 -4.25 -5.51
N GLY A 63 11.27 -3.97 -4.74
CA GLY A 63 9.93 -4.53 -4.92
C GLY A 63 8.89 -3.50 -5.34
N ILE A 64 7.86 -3.97 -6.04
CA ILE A 64 6.71 -3.15 -6.45
C ILE A 64 5.42 -3.90 -6.13
N ARG A 65 4.47 -3.20 -5.46
CA ARG A 65 3.07 -3.62 -5.38
C ARG A 65 2.31 -3.02 -6.55
N LEU A 66 1.78 -3.87 -7.42
CA LEU A 66 0.97 -3.45 -8.55
C LEU A 66 -0.46 -3.06 -8.10
N THR A 67 -1.14 -2.23 -8.89
CA THR A 67 -2.51 -1.77 -8.61
C THR A 67 -3.38 -1.85 -9.86
N GLY A 68 -4.71 -2.03 -9.67
CA GLY A 68 -5.66 -1.94 -10.78
C GLY A 68 -5.79 -3.20 -11.64
N PHE A 69 -5.46 -4.38 -11.12
CA PHE A 69 -5.72 -5.66 -11.83
C PHE A 69 -7.25 -5.95 -11.90
N PRO A 70 -7.76 -6.49 -13.00
CA PRO A 70 -7.05 -6.94 -14.21
C PRO A 70 -6.75 -5.82 -15.22
N GLY A 71 -7.30 -4.63 -15.03
CA GLY A 71 -7.17 -3.52 -15.98
C GLY A 71 -5.78 -2.90 -16.12
N PHE A 72 -4.82 -3.26 -15.24
CA PHE A 72 -3.47 -2.70 -15.21
C PHE A 72 -2.76 -2.79 -16.57
N LEU A 73 -2.75 -3.97 -17.19
CA LEU A 73 -2.06 -4.19 -18.48
C LEU A 73 -2.66 -3.32 -19.59
N ASN A 74 -3.99 -3.23 -19.62
CA ASN A 74 -4.70 -2.40 -20.61
C ASN A 74 -4.44 -0.91 -20.35
N LYS A 75 -4.47 -0.47 -19.08
CA LYS A 75 -4.20 0.92 -18.71
C LYS A 75 -2.86 1.41 -19.25
N TYR A 76 -1.86 0.57 -19.20
CA TYR A 76 -0.50 0.92 -19.64
C TYR A 76 -0.15 0.40 -21.03
N SER A 77 -1.10 -0.20 -21.75
CA SER A 77 -0.90 -0.77 -23.08
C SER A 77 0.32 -1.69 -23.15
N ILE A 78 0.47 -2.57 -22.16
CA ILE A 78 1.60 -3.48 -22.00
C ILE A 78 1.10 -4.91 -21.82
N THR A 79 1.79 -5.88 -22.41
CA THR A 79 1.54 -7.29 -22.15
C THR A 79 2.26 -7.76 -20.88
N GLN A 80 1.81 -8.86 -20.29
CA GLN A 80 2.45 -9.47 -19.12
C GLN A 80 3.93 -9.80 -19.39
N ALA A 81 4.25 -10.36 -20.55
CA ALA A 81 5.63 -10.66 -20.95
C ALA A 81 6.51 -9.41 -21.08
N GLN A 82 5.95 -8.33 -21.64
CA GLN A 82 6.63 -7.04 -21.71
C GLN A 82 6.86 -6.45 -20.31
N LEU A 83 5.84 -6.51 -19.42
CA LEU A 83 6.00 -6.06 -18.04
C LEU A 83 7.11 -6.83 -17.33
N HIS A 84 7.13 -8.16 -17.45
CA HIS A 84 8.19 -9.00 -16.89
C HIS A 84 9.58 -8.57 -17.38
N THR A 85 9.71 -8.33 -18.69
CA THR A 85 10.96 -7.85 -19.29
C THR A 85 11.36 -6.49 -18.75
N GLU A 86 10.43 -5.54 -18.64
CA GLU A 86 10.71 -4.18 -18.17
C GLU A 86 11.08 -4.14 -16.69
N LEU A 87 10.46 -4.98 -15.85
CA LEU A 87 10.84 -5.15 -14.44
C LEU A 87 12.24 -5.76 -14.33
N SER A 88 12.51 -6.85 -15.06
CA SER A 88 13.79 -7.55 -15.04
C SER A 88 14.97 -6.67 -15.47
N LYS A 89 14.80 -5.86 -16.52
CA LYS A 89 15.80 -4.88 -16.98
C LYS A 89 16.22 -3.89 -15.89
N ARG A 90 15.33 -3.62 -14.94
CA ARG A 90 15.51 -2.65 -13.85
C ARG A 90 15.87 -3.28 -12.51
N GLY A 91 15.95 -4.61 -12.45
CA GLY A 91 16.16 -5.34 -11.19
C GLY A 91 14.98 -5.20 -10.21
N LEU A 92 13.78 -4.97 -10.73
CA LEU A 92 12.55 -4.82 -9.95
C LEU A 92 11.76 -6.14 -9.91
N SER A 93 11.06 -6.38 -8.81
CA SER A 93 10.18 -7.54 -8.61
C SER A 93 8.75 -7.09 -8.34
N ALA A 94 7.76 -7.61 -9.06
CA ALA A 94 6.37 -7.48 -8.66
C ALA A 94 6.12 -8.44 -7.48
N VAL A 95 5.75 -7.89 -6.32
CA VAL A 95 5.71 -8.66 -5.06
C VAL A 95 4.29 -9.04 -4.64
N THR A 96 3.33 -8.26 -5.04
CA THR A 96 1.89 -8.50 -4.85
C THR A 96 1.08 -7.50 -5.68
N ILE A 97 -0.23 -7.60 -5.56
CA ILE A 97 -1.19 -6.73 -6.21
C ILE A 97 -2.25 -6.29 -5.20
N SER A 98 -2.70 -5.02 -5.31
CA SER A 98 -3.90 -4.55 -4.64
C SER A 98 -5.11 -5.15 -5.35
N TRP A 99 -5.70 -6.20 -4.75
CA TRP A 99 -6.84 -6.88 -5.35
C TRP A 99 -8.15 -6.44 -4.68
N ASN A 100 -8.98 -5.72 -5.43
CA ASN A 100 -10.21 -5.09 -4.96
C ASN A 100 -11.47 -5.62 -5.67
N SER A 101 -11.39 -6.86 -6.20
CA SER A 101 -12.51 -7.49 -6.91
C SER A 101 -13.35 -8.43 -6.02
N LEU A 102 -13.23 -8.30 -4.69
CA LEU A 102 -14.04 -9.06 -3.73
C LEU A 102 -15.50 -8.60 -3.81
N SER A 103 -16.39 -9.50 -4.19
CA SER A 103 -17.83 -9.27 -4.16
C SER A 103 -18.50 -10.05 -3.02
N VAL A 104 -19.46 -9.41 -2.36
CA VAL A 104 -20.33 -10.02 -1.35
C VAL A 104 -21.68 -10.44 -1.92
N ASP A 105 -21.94 -10.20 -3.21
CA ASP A 105 -23.11 -10.71 -3.90
C ASP A 105 -22.94 -12.23 -4.11
N PRO A 106 -23.85 -13.07 -3.58
CA PRO A 106 -23.81 -14.53 -3.80
C PRO A 106 -23.80 -14.93 -5.28
N ALA A 107 -24.46 -14.18 -6.15
CA ALA A 107 -24.47 -14.43 -7.59
C ALA A 107 -23.10 -14.25 -8.23
N MET A 108 -22.24 -13.42 -7.65
CA MET A 108 -20.88 -13.13 -8.12
C MET A 108 -19.81 -14.06 -7.53
N ARG A 109 -20.21 -15.08 -6.76
CA ARG A 109 -19.27 -15.97 -6.07
C ARG A 109 -18.23 -16.58 -7.02
N GLN A 110 -18.68 -17.24 -8.07
CA GLN A 110 -17.77 -17.93 -8.99
C GLN A 110 -16.84 -16.94 -9.69
N GLN A 111 -17.36 -15.81 -10.16
CA GLN A 111 -16.56 -14.78 -10.81
C GLN A 111 -15.51 -14.19 -9.87
N THR A 112 -15.84 -13.99 -8.58
CA THR A 112 -14.89 -13.51 -7.57
C THR A 112 -13.72 -14.49 -7.39
N LEU A 113 -14.02 -15.80 -7.31
CA LEU A 113 -12.99 -16.83 -7.16
C LEU A 113 -12.14 -16.98 -8.44
N ASP A 114 -12.74 -16.86 -9.62
CA ASP A 114 -12.00 -16.89 -10.88
C ASP A 114 -11.10 -15.68 -11.03
N ASN A 115 -11.57 -14.48 -10.68
CA ASN A 115 -10.76 -13.26 -10.65
C ASN A 115 -9.59 -13.36 -9.66
N ALA A 116 -9.80 -13.98 -8.49
CA ALA A 116 -8.71 -14.20 -7.52
C ALA A 116 -7.69 -15.21 -8.07
N ARG A 117 -8.15 -16.28 -8.71
CA ARG A 117 -7.28 -17.28 -9.36
C ARG A 117 -6.44 -16.65 -10.45
N ASP A 118 -7.05 -15.82 -11.30
CA ASP A 118 -6.33 -15.17 -12.39
C ASP A 118 -5.31 -14.13 -11.87
N ALA A 119 -5.63 -13.40 -10.80
CA ALA A 119 -4.69 -12.52 -10.12
C ALA A 119 -3.49 -13.30 -9.56
N MET A 120 -3.71 -14.46 -8.92
CA MET A 120 -2.64 -15.31 -8.39
C MET A 120 -1.81 -15.95 -9.51
N LYS A 121 -2.41 -16.41 -10.61
CA LYS A 121 -1.67 -16.90 -11.79
C LYS A 121 -0.78 -15.79 -12.35
N PHE A 122 -1.33 -14.59 -12.51
CA PHE A 122 -0.56 -13.44 -12.97
C PHE A 122 0.64 -13.18 -12.05
N LEU A 123 0.43 -13.17 -10.74
CA LEU A 123 1.50 -12.93 -9.76
C LEU A 123 2.54 -14.05 -9.74
N ALA A 124 2.15 -15.31 -9.95
CA ALA A 124 3.06 -16.46 -9.97
C ALA A 124 4.13 -16.33 -11.05
N ASP A 125 3.82 -15.75 -12.20
CA ASP A 125 4.78 -15.50 -13.28
C ASP A 125 5.88 -14.51 -12.90
N PHE A 126 5.65 -13.71 -11.84
CA PHE A 126 6.64 -12.79 -11.27
C PHE A 126 7.31 -13.36 -10.00
N GLY A 127 7.00 -14.60 -9.62
CA GLY A 127 7.54 -15.23 -8.41
C GLY A 127 6.92 -14.70 -7.10
N ALA A 128 5.82 -13.96 -7.17
CA ALA A 128 5.07 -13.54 -5.99
C ALA A 128 4.16 -14.67 -5.49
N ASN A 129 3.87 -14.68 -4.20
CA ASN A 129 3.08 -15.72 -3.54
C ASN A 129 2.11 -15.18 -2.48
N HIS A 130 1.75 -13.91 -2.56
CA HIS A 130 0.80 -13.28 -1.65
C HIS A 130 -0.21 -12.42 -2.40
N LEU A 131 -1.48 -12.51 -2.03
CA LEU A 131 -2.56 -11.69 -2.56
C LEU A 131 -3.08 -10.75 -1.46
N VAL A 132 -2.94 -9.44 -1.68
CA VAL A 132 -3.51 -8.41 -0.80
C VAL A 132 -4.95 -8.17 -1.19
N VAL A 133 -5.88 -8.53 -0.31
CA VAL A 133 -7.32 -8.51 -0.56
C VAL A 133 -7.96 -7.32 0.14
N PHE A 134 -8.60 -6.46 -0.63
CA PHE A 134 -9.36 -5.32 -0.10
C PHE A 134 -10.79 -5.75 0.20
N SER A 135 -11.33 -5.29 1.33
CA SER A 135 -12.75 -5.47 1.61
C SER A 135 -13.61 -4.58 0.70
N PRO A 136 -14.87 -4.94 0.44
CA PRO A 136 -15.77 -4.09 -0.34
C PRO A 136 -15.94 -2.71 0.28
N GLY A 137 -16.15 -1.71 -0.57
CA GLY A 137 -16.51 -0.37 -0.12
C GLY A 137 -17.86 -0.33 0.59
N LEU A 138 -18.03 0.64 1.46
CA LEU A 138 -19.33 0.94 2.06
C LEU A 138 -20.26 1.62 1.03
N ASN A 139 -21.56 1.48 1.24
CA ASN A 139 -22.56 2.20 0.45
C ASN A 139 -22.47 3.72 0.70
N ARG A 140 -23.26 4.52 -0.03
CA ARG A 140 -23.27 5.99 0.14
C ARG A 140 -23.66 6.46 1.54
N GLY A 141 -24.35 5.62 2.32
CA GLY A 141 -24.70 5.88 3.72
C GLY A 141 -23.62 5.47 4.72
N GLY A 142 -22.45 5.01 4.27
CA GLY A 142 -21.36 4.58 5.14
C GLY A 142 -21.63 3.24 5.85
N THR A 143 -22.58 2.43 5.35
CA THR A 143 -22.95 1.13 5.93
C THR A 143 -22.77 0.00 4.92
N ALA A 144 -22.61 -1.22 5.42
CA ALA A 144 -22.68 -2.42 4.59
C ALA A 144 -24.14 -2.87 4.43
N ALA A 145 -24.44 -3.60 3.36
CA ALA A 145 -25.74 -4.26 3.23
C ALA A 145 -25.91 -5.35 4.28
N PRO A 146 -27.15 -5.65 4.71
CA PRO A 146 -27.41 -6.77 5.65
C PRO A 146 -26.81 -8.09 5.09
N GLY A 147 -26.13 -8.84 5.95
CA GLY A 147 -25.49 -10.12 5.58
C GLY A 147 -24.18 -9.98 4.77
N ALA A 148 -23.80 -8.78 4.36
CA ALA A 148 -22.61 -8.58 3.53
C ALA A 148 -21.31 -8.92 4.28
N PHE A 149 -21.28 -8.72 5.59
CA PHE A 149 -20.11 -9.05 6.40
C PHE A 149 -19.86 -10.56 6.46
N GLU A 150 -20.90 -11.33 6.69
CA GLU A 150 -20.86 -12.79 6.73
C GLU A 150 -20.44 -13.37 5.37
N GLU A 151 -21.04 -12.87 4.28
CA GLU A 151 -20.64 -13.27 2.93
C GLU A 151 -19.20 -12.90 2.60
N MET A 152 -18.72 -11.74 3.08
CA MET A 152 -17.33 -11.36 2.94
C MET A 152 -16.40 -12.35 3.65
N CYS A 153 -16.67 -12.69 4.92
CA CYS A 153 -15.86 -13.63 5.69
C CYS A 153 -15.83 -15.02 5.03
N LYS A 154 -16.98 -15.50 4.58
CA LYS A 154 -17.09 -16.75 3.82
C LYS A 154 -16.24 -16.71 2.54
N ARG A 155 -16.35 -15.64 1.77
CA ARG A 155 -15.60 -15.47 0.53
C ARG A 155 -14.09 -15.39 0.78
N CYS A 156 -13.67 -14.73 1.86
CA CYS A 156 -12.26 -14.68 2.24
C CYS A 156 -11.72 -16.06 2.59
N ASN A 157 -12.47 -16.91 3.29
CA ASN A 157 -12.07 -18.29 3.54
C ASN A 157 -11.92 -19.09 2.22
N GLU A 158 -12.88 -18.98 1.30
CA GLU A 158 -12.81 -19.62 -0.01
C GLU A 158 -11.62 -19.15 -0.85
N ILE A 159 -11.29 -17.84 -0.80
CA ILE A 159 -10.08 -17.29 -1.44
C ILE A 159 -8.82 -17.84 -0.76
N GLY A 160 -8.82 -17.96 0.56
CA GLY A 160 -7.72 -18.54 1.32
C GLY A 160 -7.47 -20.01 0.98
N GLU A 161 -8.51 -20.82 0.86
CA GLU A 161 -8.42 -22.21 0.40
C GLU A 161 -7.83 -22.27 -1.01
N LEU A 162 -8.38 -21.48 -1.94
CA LEU A 162 -7.87 -21.38 -3.31
C LEU A 162 -6.40 -20.97 -3.34
N ALA A 163 -6.02 -19.96 -2.55
CA ALA A 163 -4.65 -19.50 -2.44
C ALA A 163 -3.71 -20.63 -1.96
N GLY A 164 -4.12 -21.37 -0.94
CA GLY A 164 -3.37 -22.52 -0.43
C GLY A 164 -3.11 -23.60 -1.50
N THR A 165 -4.11 -23.91 -2.37
CA THR A 165 -3.93 -24.87 -3.46
C THR A 165 -2.95 -24.39 -4.54
N MET A 166 -2.70 -23.09 -4.62
CA MET A 166 -1.80 -22.47 -5.59
C MET A 166 -0.43 -22.10 -5.01
N GLY A 167 -0.16 -22.44 -3.73
CA GLY A 167 1.07 -22.05 -3.04
C GLY A 167 1.12 -20.58 -2.64
N PHE A 168 -0.05 -19.93 -2.58
CA PHE A 168 -0.21 -18.54 -2.18
C PHE A 168 -0.71 -18.42 -0.75
N THR A 169 -0.52 -17.24 -0.18
CA THR A 169 -1.26 -16.74 0.98
C THR A 169 -2.14 -15.57 0.56
N ALA A 170 -3.24 -15.35 1.27
CA ALA A 170 -4.09 -14.17 1.09
C ALA A 170 -4.30 -13.48 2.44
N GLY A 171 -4.46 -12.16 2.43
CA GLY A 171 -4.68 -11.41 3.67
C GLY A 171 -5.49 -10.14 3.43
N LEU A 172 -6.32 -9.80 4.42
CA LEU A 172 -7.13 -8.60 4.40
C LEU A 172 -6.26 -7.36 4.53
N HIS A 173 -6.46 -6.41 3.62
CA HIS A 173 -5.99 -5.05 3.73
C HIS A 173 -7.12 -4.17 4.29
N ASN A 174 -6.90 -3.61 5.48
CA ASN A 174 -7.85 -2.67 6.08
C ASN A 174 -7.74 -1.30 5.40
N HIS A 175 -8.87 -0.67 5.14
CA HIS A 175 -8.88 0.61 4.43
C HIS A 175 -10.04 1.49 4.85
N MET A 176 -9.78 2.80 5.04
CA MET A 176 -10.84 3.78 5.33
C MET A 176 -11.88 3.81 4.21
N GLY A 177 -13.17 3.84 4.58
CA GLY A 177 -14.29 3.80 3.63
C GLY A 177 -14.66 2.41 3.11
N GLN A 178 -14.06 1.36 3.66
CA GLN A 178 -14.39 -0.03 3.36
C GLN A 178 -15.07 -0.72 4.55
N MET A 179 -15.57 -1.93 4.34
CA MET A 179 -16.33 -2.68 5.35
C MET A 179 -15.51 -3.05 6.58
N VAL A 180 -14.19 -3.14 6.45
CA VAL A 180 -13.27 -3.44 7.55
C VAL A 180 -12.24 -2.33 7.67
N GLN A 181 -12.47 -1.39 8.58
CA GLN A 181 -11.62 -0.22 8.81
C GLN A 181 -11.34 0.04 10.30
N THR A 182 -12.33 -0.13 11.21
CA THR A 182 -12.14 0.13 12.63
C THR A 182 -11.56 -1.08 13.35
N ARG A 183 -11.05 -0.86 14.58
CA ARG A 183 -10.53 -1.94 15.42
C ARG A 183 -11.56 -3.04 15.63
N GLU A 184 -12.78 -2.67 15.97
CA GLU A 184 -13.88 -3.61 16.26
C GLU A 184 -14.21 -4.44 15.01
N GLN A 185 -14.25 -3.82 13.85
CA GLN A 185 -14.52 -4.50 12.58
C GLN A 185 -13.37 -5.45 12.21
N ILE A 186 -12.12 -5.04 12.44
CA ILE A 186 -10.95 -5.92 12.23
C ILE A 186 -11.00 -7.09 13.20
N ASP A 187 -11.28 -6.85 14.48
CA ASP A 187 -11.38 -7.89 15.51
C ASP A 187 -12.48 -8.89 15.15
N GLN A 188 -13.66 -8.43 14.74
CA GLN A 188 -14.77 -9.27 14.29
C GLN A 188 -14.39 -10.09 13.05
N PHE A 189 -13.77 -9.46 12.06
CA PHE A 189 -13.34 -10.14 10.83
C PHE A 189 -12.30 -11.22 11.15
N MET A 190 -11.27 -10.90 11.92
CA MET A 190 -10.20 -11.83 12.25
C MET A 190 -10.67 -13.00 13.13
N ALA A 191 -11.76 -12.83 13.88
CA ALA A 191 -12.44 -13.90 14.62
C ALA A 191 -13.31 -14.78 13.72
N ALA A 192 -13.91 -14.22 12.67
CA ALA A 192 -14.84 -14.92 11.78
C ALA A 192 -14.16 -15.73 10.67
N VAL A 193 -12.94 -15.35 10.26
CA VAL A 193 -12.19 -16.08 9.20
C VAL A 193 -11.23 -17.10 9.80
N ASP A 194 -11.10 -18.25 9.12
CA ASP A 194 -10.19 -19.33 9.55
C ASP A 194 -8.73 -18.82 9.56
N PRO A 195 -8.04 -18.87 10.70
CA PRO A 195 -6.66 -18.42 10.84
C PRO A 195 -5.64 -19.20 9.98
N LYS A 196 -5.98 -20.40 9.54
CA LYS A 196 -5.12 -21.22 8.68
C LYS A 196 -5.26 -20.85 7.21
N LEU A 197 -6.40 -20.28 6.82
CA LEU A 197 -6.72 -19.98 5.43
C LEU A 197 -6.41 -18.54 5.08
N PHE A 198 -6.79 -17.59 5.94
CA PHE A 198 -6.76 -16.18 5.58
C PHE A 198 -6.02 -15.34 6.62
N GLY A 199 -5.09 -14.50 6.16
CA GLY A 199 -4.22 -13.69 6.97
C GLY A 199 -4.65 -12.23 7.10
N PHE A 200 -3.70 -11.42 7.58
CA PHE A 200 -3.81 -9.97 7.71
C PHE A 200 -2.67 -9.30 6.96
N SER A 201 -2.99 -8.28 6.16
CA SER A 201 -2.08 -7.43 5.42
C SER A 201 -2.34 -5.97 5.79
N PRO A 202 -2.00 -5.57 7.05
CA PRO A 202 -2.36 -4.25 7.57
C PRO A 202 -1.76 -3.11 6.79
N ASP A 203 -2.56 -2.04 6.64
CA ASP A 203 -2.10 -0.70 6.28
C ASP A 203 -2.05 0.16 7.54
N THR A 204 -0.87 0.64 7.88
CA THR A 204 -0.61 1.34 9.13
C THR A 204 -1.30 2.71 9.21
N ALA A 205 -1.38 3.45 8.09
CA ALA A 205 -2.07 4.75 8.07
C ALA A 205 -3.57 4.59 8.27
N HIS A 206 -4.17 3.60 7.63
CA HIS A 206 -5.61 3.35 7.78
C HIS A 206 -5.96 2.85 9.19
N LEU A 207 -5.07 2.09 9.84
CA LEU A 207 -5.20 1.78 11.27
C LEU A 207 -5.15 3.05 12.12
N HIS A 208 -4.13 3.90 11.90
CA HIS A 208 -3.95 5.14 12.65
C HIS A 208 -5.13 6.09 12.49
N LEU A 209 -5.57 6.33 11.25
CA LEU A 209 -6.71 7.19 10.94
C LEU A 209 -8.04 6.66 11.49
N ALA A 210 -8.16 5.36 11.70
CA ALA A 210 -9.30 4.73 12.39
C ALA A 210 -9.18 4.80 13.93
N GLY A 211 -8.15 5.45 14.47
CA GLY A 211 -7.92 5.59 15.90
C GLY A 211 -7.39 4.33 16.59
N CYS A 212 -6.82 3.39 15.83
CA CYS A 212 -6.23 2.19 16.39
C CYS A 212 -4.85 2.45 17.00
N ASP A 213 -4.50 1.76 18.07
CA ASP A 213 -3.11 1.54 18.46
C ASP A 213 -2.45 0.63 17.43
N VAL A 214 -1.68 1.22 16.52
CA VAL A 214 -1.09 0.51 15.37
C VAL A 214 -0.11 -0.58 15.84
N VAL A 215 0.75 -0.27 16.82
CA VAL A 215 1.71 -1.24 17.36
C VAL A 215 0.98 -2.40 18.04
N GLY A 216 -0.02 -2.09 18.85
CA GLY A 216 -0.87 -3.10 19.53
C GLY A 216 -1.64 -3.98 18.54
N MET A 217 -2.14 -3.42 17.43
CA MET A 217 -2.82 -4.19 16.38
C MET A 217 -1.86 -5.13 15.65
N ILE A 218 -0.65 -4.67 15.33
CA ILE A 218 0.39 -5.52 14.72
C ILE A 218 0.80 -6.62 15.69
N ASP A 219 1.01 -6.31 16.99
CA ASP A 219 1.36 -7.32 17.99
C ASP A 219 0.25 -8.36 18.18
N LYS A 220 -1.00 -7.91 18.28
CA LYS A 220 -2.17 -8.79 18.43
C LYS A 220 -2.30 -9.81 17.30
N TYR A 221 -2.07 -9.37 16.06
CA TYR A 221 -2.27 -10.20 14.86
C TYR A 221 -0.97 -10.67 14.21
N LYS A 222 0.18 -10.53 14.87
CA LYS A 222 1.51 -10.84 14.30
C LYS A 222 1.60 -12.22 13.63
N SER A 223 1.02 -13.26 14.21
CA SER A 223 1.02 -14.61 13.63
C SER A 223 0.21 -14.74 12.33
N ARG A 224 -0.72 -13.80 12.09
CA ARG A 224 -1.59 -13.75 10.92
C ARG A 224 -1.04 -12.83 9.82
N ILE A 225 -0.02 -12.01 10.12
CA ILE A 225 0.56 -11.06 9.16
C ILE A 225 1.38 -11.79 8.12
N LYS A 226 1.05 -11.55 6.83
CA LYS A 226 1.73 -12.13 5.68
C LYS A 226 2.39 -11.08 4.79
N PHE A 227 1.91 -9.85 4.85
CA PHE A 227 2.36 -8.69 4.12
C PHE A 227 1.95 -7.43 4.92
N LEU A 228 2.66 -6.32 4.77
CA LEU A 228 2.31 -5.05 5.41
C LEU A 228 2.48 -3.90 4.42
N ASP A 229 1.59 -2.92 4.56
CA ASP A 229 1.80 -1.59 3.99
C ASP A 229 2.21 -0.63 5.11
N TYR A 230 3.43 -0.09 5.00
CA TYR A 230 3.86 1.04 5.79
C TYR A 230 3.47 2.32 5.07
N LYS A 231 2.50 2.98 5.61
CA LYS A 231 1.95 4.26 5.17
C LYS A 231 1.84 5.15 6.40
N ASP A 232 2.32 6.37 6.33
CA ASP A 232 2.27 7.29 7.45
C ASP A 232 1.08 8.26 7.33
N ALA A 233 0.56 8.67 8.48
CA ALA A 233 -0.58 9.56 8.53
C ALA A 233 -0.54 10.44 9.78
N LYS A 234 -1.25 11.58 9.72
CA LYS A 234 -1.62 12.37 10.89
C LYS A 234 -3.12 12.36 11.06
N LEU A 235 -3.57 12.32 12.31
CA LEU A 235 -4.98 12.53 12.58
C LEU A 235 -5.40 13.92 12.08
N PRO A 236 -6.62 14.07 11.52
CA PRO A 236 -7.15 15.38 11.19
C PRO A 236 -7.12 16.27 12.43
N ALA A 237 -6.70 17.54 12.27
CA ALA A 237 -6.82 18.49 13.36
C ALA A 237 -8.27 18.50 13.86
N ALA A 238 -8.46 18.44 15.18
CA ALA A 238 -9.79 18.53 15.75
C ALA A 238 -10.48 19.80 15.21
N ALA A 239 -11.67 19.63 14.63
CA ALA A 239 -12.43 20.78 14.22
C ALA A 239 -12.58 21.72 15.44
N PRO A 240 -12.34 23.02 15.30
CA PRO A 240 -12.56 23.94 16.42
C PRO A 240 -14.00 23.72 16.91
N ALA A 241 -14.15 23.56 18.22
CA ALA A 241 -15.47 23.41 18.82
C ALA A 241 -16.39 24.50 18.24
N PRO A 242 -17.59 24.19 17.77
CA PRO A 242 -18.48 25.20 17.25
C PRO A 242 -18.61 26.29 18.33
N ALA A 243 -18.19 27.50 17.99
CA ALA A 243 -18.37 28.65 18.87
C ALA A 243 -19.85 28.65 19.28
N ALA A 244 -20.14 28.67 20.58
CA ALA A 244 -21.50 28.69 21.09
C ALA A 244 -22.25 29.80 20.33
N ALA A 245 -23.16 29.39 19.45
CA ALA A 245 -23.96 30.32 18.69
C ALA A 245 -24.78 31.15 19.67
N PRO A 246 -24.74 32.49 19.62
CA PRO A 246 -25.70 33.29 20.37
C PRO A 246 -27.09 32.91 19.84
N ALA A 247 -28.00 32.66 20.75
CA ALA A 247 -29.40 32.38 20.43
C ALA A 247 -29.94 33.53 19.56
N ALA A 248 -30.09 33.31 18.29
CA ALA A 248 -30.67 34.27 17.35
C ALA A 248 -31.94 33.66 16.76
N ALA A 249 -32.95 34.49 16.85
CA ALA A 249 -34.31 34.29 16.43
C ALA A 249 -34.48 33.77 15.00
N ALA A 250 -35.48 32.93 14.82
CA ALA A 250 -36.02 32.54 13.53
C ALA A 250 -36.34 33.73 12.66
N ASN A 251 -35.81 33.75 11.40
CA ASN A 251 -36.49 34.08 10.19
C ASN A 251 -35.52 34.22 9.03
N GLY A 252 -35.89 33.65 7.85
CA GLY A 252 -35.32 34.08 6.60
C GLY A 252 -34.56 33.02 5.80
N THR A 253 -35.27 32.42 4.89
CA THR A 253 -34.82 31.72 3.67
C THR A 253 -33.60 32.34 2.99
N ALA A 254 -32.52 31.55 2.85
CA ALA A 254 -31.60 31.73 1.73
C ALA A 254 -30.95 30.38 1.39
N ALA A 255 -31.35 29.86 0.23
CA ALA A 255 -30.74 28.72 -0.43
C ALA A 255 -29.34 29.13 -0.89
N GLY A 256 -28.33 28.65 -0.17
CA GLY A 256 -26.93 28.68 -0.61
C GLY A 256 -26.49 27.25 -0.86
N THR A 257 -26.39 26.84 -2.11
CA THR A 257 -25.89 25.55 -2.58
C THR A 257 -24.42 25.43 -2.25
N ALA A 258 -24.10 24.95 -1.06
CA ALA A 258 -22.79 24.36 -0.78
C ALA A 258 -22.77 23.03 -1.54
N ALA A 259 -21.95 22.95 -2.59
CA ALA A 259 -21.70 21.73 -3.32
C ALA A 259 -21.22 20.65 -2.31
N ALA A 260 -22.09 19.68 -2.04
CA ALA A 260 -21.75 18.51 -1.24
C ALA A 260 -20.60 17.79 -1.95
N ARG A 261 -19.42 17.77 -1.32
CA ARG A 261 -18.31 16.91 -1.73
C ARG A 261 -18.82 15.48 -1.73
N PRO A 262 -18.51 14.68 -2.78
CA PRO A 262 -18.96 13.30 -2.82
C PRO A 262 -18.43 12.56 -1.59
N ALA A 263 -19.30 11.93 -0.85
CA ALA A 263 -18.98 10.99 0.21
C ALA A 263 -18.45 9.70 -0.43
N GLY A 264 -17.20 9.76 -0.88
CA GLY A 264 -16.43 8.66 -1.42
C GLY A 264 -14.98 8.85 -1.02
N GLY A 265 -14.50 8.05 -0.11
CA GLY A 265 -13.13 7.60 0.15
C GLY A 265 -11.93 8.57 0.13
N GLY A 266 -12.06 9.81 -0.29
CA GLY A 266 -10.92 10.68 -0.58
C GLY A 266 -10.54 11.70 0.52
N GLY A 267 -11.32 11.84 1.57
CA GLY A 267 -11.06 12.86 2.61
C GLY A 267 -9.81 12.61 3.45
N PHE A 268 -9.36 11.37 3.57
CA PHE A 268 -8.19 10.98 4.35
C PHE A 268 -6.85 11.20 3.60
N ILE A 269 -6.85 11.30 2.28
CA ILE A 269 -5.62 11.41 1.45
C ILE A 269 -4.75 12.59 1.90
N GLN A 270 -5.37 13.70 2.29
CA GLN A 270 -4.64 14.88 2.76
C GLN A 270 -3.89 14.65 4.09
N ASN A 271 -4.24 13.59 4.80
CA ASN A 271 -3.63 13.18 6.06
C ASN A 271 -2.51 12.13 5.88
N ILE A 272 -2.21 11.72 4.64
CA ILE A 272 -1.10 10.81 4.33
C ILE A 272 0.18 11.61 4.18
N TYR A 273 1.27 11.07 4.73
CA TYR A 273 2.60 11.68 4.77
C TYR A 273 3.68 10.67 4.37
N ASP A 274 4.85 11.18 4.02
CA ASP A 274 6.05 10.36 3.86
C ASP A 274 6.40 9.70 5.20
N LEU A 275 7.03 8.52 5.15
CA LEU A 275 7.40 7.80 6.38
C LEU A 275 8.26 8.67 7.30
N GLY A 276 7.81 8.80 8.54
CA GLY A 276 8.45 9.59 9.59
C GLY A 276 8.02 11.07 9.65
N ASP A 277 7.20 11.52 8.72
CA ASP A 277 6.58 12.86 8.75
C ASP A 277 5.18 12.84 9.39
N GLY A 278 4.60 11.63 9.60
CA GLY A 278 3.31 11.42 10.25
C GLY A 278 3.43 11.12 11.75
N GLU A 279 2.51 10.30 12.26
CA GLU A 279 2.36 9.98 13.69
C GLU A 279 2.47 8.48 13.98
N VAL A 280 2.66 7.62 12.95
CA VAL A 280 2.75 6.18 13.13
C VAL A 280 4.09 5.78 13.75
N ASP A 281 4.07 5.01 14.86
CA ASP A 281 5.30 4.47 15.46
C ASP A 281 5.84 3.26 14.68
N PHE A 282 6.46 3.52 13.53
CA PHE A 282 7.12 2.48 12.73
C PHE A 282 8.24 1.75 13.46
N PRO A 283 9.10 2.42 14.27
CA PRO A 283 10.08 1.70 15.09
C PRO A 283 9.43 0.70 16.05
N GLY A 284 8.29 1.06 16.66
CA GLY A 284 7.51 0.14 17.50
C GLY A 284 6.99 -1.06 16.71
N CYS A 285 6.32 -0.79 15.59
CA CYS A 285 5.87 -1.84 14.66
C CYS A 285 7.01 -2.77 14.25
N HIS A 286 8.16 -2.19 13.90
CA HIS A 286 9.33 -2.93 13.40
C HIS A 286 9.96 -3.81 14.47
N ARG A 287 9.98 -3.37 15.74
CA ARG A 287 10.41 -4.19 16.89
C ARG A 287 9.50 -5.39 17.10
N VAL A 288 8.19 -5.23 16.96
CA VAL A 288 7.23 -6.36 17.04
C VAL A 288 7.51 -7.35 15.92
N LEU A 289 7.69 -6.90 14.69
CA LEU A 289 8.00 -7.75 13.54
C LEU A 289 9.32 -8.52 13.74
N LYS A 290 10.37 -7.86 14.22
CA LYS A 290 11.64 -8.52 14.58
C LYS A 290 11.42 -9.57 15.66
N GLY A 291 10.71 -9.24 16.73
CA GLY A 291 10.44 -10.15 17.85
C GLY A 291 9.71 -11.43 17.44
N MET A 292 8.84 -11.37 16.41
CA MET A 292 8.18 -12.55 15.86
C MET A 292 8.98 -13.30 14.79
N GLY A 293 10.15 -12.77 14.40
CA GLY A 293 10.95 -13.33 13.32
C GLY A 293 10.32 -13.15 11.93
N TYR A 294 9.63 -12.03 11.69
CA TYR A 294 8.97 -11.75 10.40
C TYR A 294 9.95 -11.86 9.24
N LYS A 295 9.52 -12.59 8.22
CA LYS A 295 10.25 -12.74 6.95
C LYS A 295 9.27 -12.47 5.81
N GLY A 296 9.49 -11.38 5.09
CA GLY A 296 8.56 -11.04 4.01
C GLY A 296 8.78 -9.63 3.46
N TRP A 297 7.80 -9.19 2.69
CA TRP A 297 7.79 -7.87 2.09
C TRP A 297 7.06 -6.87 2.98
N ILE A 298 7.62 -5.67 3.11
CA ILE A 298 6.94 -4.48 3.62
C ILE A 298 6.89 -3.48 2.46
N CYS A 299 5.70 -3.00 2.14
CA CYS A 299 5.49 -2.05 1.06
C CYS A 299 5.33 -0.64 1.63
N VAL A 300 6.12 0.29 1.14
CA VAL A 300 5.87 1.72 1.38
C VAL A 300 4.77 2.16 0.44
N ASP A 301 3.67 2.64 0.99
CA ASP A 301 2.50 3.07 0.23
C ASP A 301 2.23 4.57 0.44
N LEU A 302 2.01 5.29 -0.64
CA LEU A 302 1.68 6.71 -0.65
C LEU A 302 0.44 6.95 -1.53
N ASP A 303 -0.52 7.72 -1.01
CA ASP A 303 -1.69 8.16 -1.76
C ASP A 303 -1.55 9.58 -2.32
N ILE A 304 -0.52 10.31 -1.92
CA ILE A 304 -0.25 11.68 -2.37
C ILE A 304 1.26 11.89 -2.51
N ALA A 305 1.66 12.60 -3.56
CA ALA A 305 3.02 13.07 -3.74
C ALA A 305 3.09 14.56 -3.41
N ARG A 306 3.70 14.90 -2.27
CA ARG A 306 3.82 16.29 -1.82
C ARG A 306 4.99 17.01 -2.47
N LEU A 307 6.06 16.29 -2.75
CA LEU A 307 7.29 16.77 -3.38
C LEU A 307 7.50 16.18 -4.78
N GLY A 308 6.63 15.24 -5.17
CA GLY A 308 6.72 14.43 -6.37
C GLY A 308 7.20 13.01 -6.11
N PRO A 309 6.77 12.03 -6.94
CA PRO A 309 6.95 10.61 -6.66
C PRO A 309 8.39 10.19 -6.33
N MET A 310 9.35 10.69 -7.10
CA MET A 310 10.77 10.38 -6.88
C MET A 310 11.27 10.90 -5.53
N ALA A 311 10.93 12.15 -5.18
CA ALA A 311 11.42 12.80 -3.97
C ALA A 311 10.81 12.14 -2.73
N ASP A 312 9.49 11.91 -2.75
CA ASP A 312 8.76 11.34 -1.63
C ASP A 312 9.21 9.88 -1.34
N TYR A 313 9.32 9.04 -2.37
CA TYR A 313 9.84 7.68 -2.16
C TYR A 313 11.31 7.64 -1.73
N LYS A 314 12.16 8.57 -2.21
CA LYS A 314 13.55 8.67 -1.70
C LYS A 314 13.60 9.07 -0.23
N ARG A 315 12.72 9.96 0.22
CA ARG A 315 12.59 10.31 1.64
C ARG A 315 12.17 9.11 2.48
N CYS A 316 11.14 8.39 2.02
CA CYS A 316 10.73 7.14 2.66
C CYS A 316 11.86 6.12 2.71
N GLY A 317 12.62 5.96 1.63
CA GLY A 317 13.80 5.09 1.58
C GLY A 317 14.88 5.50 2.58
N ALA A 318 15.16 6.79 2.71
CA ALA A 318 16.11 7.31 3.70
C ALA A 318 15.63 7.03 5.14
N TYR A 319 14.33 7.16 5.41
CA TYR A 319 13.76 6.80 6.71
C TYR A 319 13.93 5.30 6.99
N VAL A 320 13.62 4.44 6.02
CA VAL A 320 13.82 2.99 6.13
C VAL A 320 15.27 2.66 6.50
N VAL A 321 16.24 3.17 5.73
CA VAL A 321 17.68 2.90 5.94
C VAL A 321 18.17 3.41 7.28
N ASN A 322 17.75 4.60 7.69
CA ASN A 322 18.32 5.25 8.87
C ASN A 322 17.58 4.91 10.17
N LYS A 323 16.32 4.49 10.11
CA LYS A 323 15.47 4.29 11.30
C LYS A 323 14.99 2.86 11.49
N LEU A 324 14.72 2.13 10.40
CA LEU A 324 14.09 0.83 10.48
C LEU A 324 15.09 -0.33 10.29
N GLU A 325 15.93 -0.27 9.28
CA GLU A 325 16.95 -1.30 9.04
C GLU A 325 17.86 -1.54 10.27
N PRO A 326 18.33 -0.52 11.02
CA PRO A 326 19.13 -0.75 12.22
C PRO A 326 18.42 -1.56 13.31
N ILE A 327 17.10 -1.60 13.32
CA ILE A 327 16.32 -2.41 14.26
C ILE A 327 16.51 -3.90 13.99
N TYR A 328 16.69 -4.31 12.73
CA TYR A 328 16.89 -5.71 12.34
C TYR A 328 18.35 -6.17 12.41
N LEU A 329 19.28 -5.26 12.46
CA LEU A 329 20.71 -5.55 12.70
C LEU A 329 20.94 -5.80 14.18
#